data_be06c94c3c7375ddc349bee1b095954f
#
_entry.id   be06c94c3c7375ddc349bee1b095954f
#
_cell.length_a   1.000
_cell.length_b   1.000
_cell.length_c   1.000
_cell.angle_alpha   90.00
_cell.angle_beta   90.00
_cell.angle_gamma   90.00
#
_symmetry.space_group_name_H-M   'P 1'
#
loop_
_entity.id
_entity.type
_entity.pdbx_description
1 polymer ?
#
loop_
_entity_poly.entity_id
_entity_poly.type
_entity_poly.pdbx_seq_one_letter_code
_entity_poly.pdbx_strand_id
1 'polypeptide(L)'
;ASDVYKRQPVGTVVHTGDFKIDTTPIQGGMIDLARFGALGREGVLALLADSTNVERPGYTRSESSVGNSFDVLFKGCEERIIVTTFASNVDRLQQIINVAARYGRRVAVTGRSMENAMKVSTALGYMNIPDGVLMDLNHIKSLPKNKVCIITTGSQGETMSALSRMAFSTHRQVDIQPGDKVIVSASTIPGNENAMGNVINELYRKGADVVNERELPLHVSGHACQEELKIIH
;
A
#
# COMPACT_ATOMS: atom_id res chain seq x y z
N ALA A 1 1.36 -12.73 -6.48
CA ALA A 1 0.18 -13.52 -6.86
C ALA A 1 0.56 -14.99 -6.96
N SER A 2 -0.19 -15.84 -6.32
CA SER A 2 0.06 -17.29 -6.38
C SER A 2 -0.82 -17.89 -7.46
N ASP A 3 -0.19 -18.46 -8.49
CA ASP A 3 -0.88 -19.24 -9.51
C ASP A 3 -1.27 -20.58 -8.89
N VAL A 4 -2.55 -20.83 -8.77
CA VAL A 4 -3.06 -22.11 -8.29
C VAL A 4 -3.68 -22.84 -9.46
N TYR A 5 -3.06 -23.95 -9.88
CA TYR A 5 -3.69 -24.89 -10.79
C TYR A 5 -3.85 -26.25 -10.13
N LYS A 6 -4.91 -26.94 -10.46
CA LYS A 6 -5.18 -28.27 -9.96
C LYS A 6 -5.53 -29.21 -11.12
N ARG A 7 -4.66 -30.22 -11.35
CA ARG A 7 -4.97 -31.33 -12.27
C ARG A 7 -5.89 -32.31 -11.56
N GLN A 8 -7.00 -32.59 -12.19
CA GLN A 8 -7.96 -33.59 -11.75
C GLN A 8 -8.11 -34.66 -12.83
N PRO A 9 -8.68 -35.83 -12.53
CA PRO A 9 -8.99 -36.83 -13.58
C PRO A 9 -9.84 -36.27 -14.71
N VAL A 10 -10.67 -35.25 -14.44
CA VAL A 10 -11.58 -34.63 -15.39
C VAL A 10 -10.96 -33.48 -16.19
N GLY A 11 -9.82 -32.92 -15.75
CA GLY A 11 -9.15 -31.80 -16.45
C GLY A 11 -8.38 -30.87 -15.54
N THR A 12 -7.81 -29.84 -16.15
CA THR A 12 -7.03 -28.81 -15.46
C THR A 12 -7.93 -27.61 -15.15
N VAL A 13 -7.94 -27.17 -13.90
CA VAL A 13 -8.57 -25.92 -13.44
C VAL A 13 -7.49 -24.94 -13.06
N VAL A 14 -7.57 -23.72 -13.57
CA VAL A 14 -6.65 -22.63 -13.23
C VAL A 14 -7.39 -21.59 -12.42
N HIS A 15 -6.82 -21.19 -11.29
CA HIS A 15 -7.31 -20.10 -10.45
C HIS A 15 -6.19 -19.07 -10.30
N THR A 16 -6.42 -17.85 -10.80
CA THR A 16 -5.35 -16.81 -10.80
C THR A 16 -5.06 -16.25 -9.42
N GLY A 17 -6.01 -16.31 -8.49
CA GLY A 17 -6.00 -15.41 -7.34
C GLY A 17 -6.11 -13.95 -7.81
N ASP A 18 -5.92 -13.00 -6.89
CA ASP A 18 -5.77 -11.59 -7.24
C ASP A 18 -4.42 -11.41 -7.93
N PHE A 19 -4.39 -10.81 -9.11
CA PHE A 19 -3.15 -10.64 -9.88
C PHE A 19 -3.14 -9.34 -10.69
N LYS A 20 -1.96 -8.92 -11.07
CA LYS A 20 -1.67 -7.96 -12.14
C LYS A 20 -0.39 -8.36 -12.87
N ILE A 21 -0.23 -7.87 -14.09
CA ILE A 21 1.00 -8.08 -14.86
C ILE A 21 1.91 -6.87 -14.67
N ASP A 22 2.73 -6.89 -13.60
CA ASP A 22 3.72 -5.86 -13.33
C ASP A 22 5.07 -6.26 -13.94
N THR A 23 5.51 -5.53 -14.96
CA THR A 23 6.77 -5.79 -15.66
C THR A 23 7.99 -5.20 -14.95
N THR A 24 7.79 -4.37 -13.93
CA THR A 24 8.84 -3.75 -13.12
C THR A 24 8.50 -3.85 -11.63
N PRO A 25 8.30 -5.08 -11.12
CA PRO A 25 7.94 -5.29 -9.73
C PRO A 25 9.06 -4.78 -8.81
N ILE A 26 8.69 -4.32 -7.62
CA ILE A 26 9.65 -3.81 -6.63
C ILE A 26 10.44 -4.96 -6.01
N GLN A 27 9.76 -6.05 -5.74
CA GLN A 27 10.34 -7.28 -5.19
C GLN A 27 9.75 -8.50 -5.91
N GLY A 28 10.50 -9.59 -5.86
CA GLY A 28 10.11 -10.84 -6.52
C GLY A 28 10.28 -10.79 -8.04
N GLY A 29 9.73 -11.80 -8.69
CA GLY A 29 9.70 -11.92 -10.14
C GLY A 29 8.38 -11.46 -10.74
N MET A 30 8.36 -11.33 -12.06
CA MET A 30 7.13 -11.18 -12.83
C MET A 30 6.27 -12.44 -12.68
N ILE A 31 4.95 -12.27 -12.86
CA ILE A 31 4.03 -13.41 -13.00
C ILE A 31 4.52 -14.35 -14.11
N ASP A 32 4.45 -15.66 -13.88
CA ASP A 32 4.91 -16.67 -14.84
C ASP A 32 3.90 -16.85 -15.99
N LEU A 33 3.91 -15.90 -16.92
CA LEU A 33 3.07 -15.95 -18.13
C LEU A 33 3.42 -17.16 -19.02
N ALA A 34 4.66 -17.64 -19.00
CA ALA A 34 5.05 -18.81 -19.77
C ALA A 34 4.31 -20.06 -19.27
N ARG A 35 4.11 -20.16 -17.94
CA ARG A 35 3.34 -21.26 -17.36
C ARG A 35 1.86 -21.21 -17.74
N PHE A 36 1.24 -20.02 -17.75
CA PHE A 36 -0.13 -19.86 -18.25
C PHE A 36 -0.26 -20.32 -19.71
N GLY A 37 0.66 -19.87 -20.58
CA GLY A 37 0.70 -20.28 -21.97
C GLY A 37 0.92 -21.80 -22.15
N ALA A 38 1.72 -22.44 -21.28
CA ALA A 38 1.89 -23.90 -21.30
C ALA A 38 0.57 -24.63 -20.94
N LEU A 39 -0.09 -24.18 -19.87
CA LEU A 39 -1.37 -24.74 -19.43
C LEU A 39 -2.46 -24.60 -20.49
N GLY A 40 -2.52 -23.42 -21.15
CA GLY A 40 -3.45 -23.21 -22.27
C GLY A 40 -3.24 -24.19 -23.43
N ARG A 41 -1.98 -24.50 -23.77
CA ARG A 41 -1.66 -25.52 -24.80
C ARG A 41 -2.01 -26.94 -24.38
N GLU A 42 -1.89 -27.25 -23.07
CA GLU A 42 -2.29 -28.55 -22.53
C GLU A 42 -3.82 -28.73 -22.46
N GLY A 43 -4.55 -27.62 -22.45
CA GLY A 43 -6.01 -27.56 -22.32
C GLY A 43 -6.46 -27.28 -20.89
N VAL A 44 -7.25 -26.24 -20.72
CA VAL A 44 -7.82 -25.80 -19.45
C VAL A 44 -9.32 -26.05 -19.47
N LEU A 45 -9.81 -26.81 -18.50
CA LEU A 45 -11.24 -27.11 -18.32
C LEU A 45 -12.01 -25.89 -17.82
N ALA A 46 -11.43 -25.16 -16.87
CA ALA A 46 -12.02 -23.96 -16.30
C ALA A 46 -10.94 -22.98 -15.86
N LEU A 47 -11.18 -21.68 -16.12
CA LEU A 47 -10.39 -20.57 -15.65
C LEU A 47 -11.22 -19.73 -14.66
N LEU A 48 -10.77 -19.62 -13.43
CA LEU A 48 -11.32 -18.75 -12.40
C LEU A 48 -10.38 -17.54 -12.26
N ALA A 49 -10.70 -16.47 -12.98
CA ALA A 49 -9.87 -15.28 -13.05
C ALA A 49 -10.38 -14.15 -12.13
N ASP A 50 -9.45 -13.42 -11.52
CA ASP A 50 -9.74 -12.12 -10.91
C ASP A 50 -10.35 -11.20 -11.98
N SER A 51 -11.52 -10.65 -11.71
CA SER A 51 -12.23 -9.76 -12.62
C SER A 51 -12.58 -8.40 -12.01
N THR A 52 -11.93 -8.06 -10.89
CA THR A 52 -12.21 -6.83 -10.12
C THR A 52 -12.14 -5.57 -10.97
N ASN A 53 -11.18 -5.47 -11.89
CA ASN A 53 -10.99 -4.33 -12.77
C ASN A 53 -11.33 -4.63 -14.25
N VAL A 54 -12.16 -5.62 -14.54
CA VAL A 54 -12.49 -6.03 -15.92
C VAL A 54 -13.06 -4.89 -16.78
N GLU A 55 -13.77 -3.93 -16.18
CA GLU A 55 -14.32 -2.76 -16.88
C GLU A 55 -13.31 -1.63 -17.08
N ARG A 56 -12.13 -1.71 -16.46
CA ARG A 56 -11.09 -0.68 -16.60
C ARG A 56 -10.24 -0.96 -17.85
N PRO A 57 -10.23 -0.07 -18.86
CA PRO A 57 -9.45 -0.28 -20.07
C PRO A 57 -7.94 -0.16 -19.77
N GLY A 58 -7.12 -0.78 -20.61
CA GLY A 58 -5.67 -0.71 -20.56
C GLY A 58 -5.05 -1.65 -19.52
N TYR A 59 -3.93 -1.22 -18.99
CA TYR A 59 -3.07 -1.97 -18.06
C TYR A 59 -2.98 -1.31 -16.70
N THR A 60 -2.82 -2.10 -15.66
CA THR A 60 -2.54 -1.61 -14.31
C THR A 60 -1.11 -1.06 -14.25
N ARG A 61 -0.94 0.11 -13.64
CA ARG A 61 0.41 0.69 -13.48
C ARG A 61 1.26 -0.17 -12.55
N SER A 62 2.59 -0.10 -12.76
CA SER A 62 3.55 -0.71 -11.84
C SER A 62 3.51 -0.05 -10.47
N GLU A 63 3.67 -0.86 -9.42
CA GLU A 63 3.81 -0.39 -8.04
C GLU A 63 5.03 0.54 -7.87
N SER A 64 6.09 0.36 -8.67
CA SER A 64 7.27 1.22 -8.67
C SER A 64 6.96 2.70 -8.95
N SER A 65 5.87 3.00 -9.67
CA SER A 65 5.47 4.37 -9.98
C SER A 65 5.09 5.20 -8.75
N VAL A 66 4.63 4.55 -7.68
CA VAL A 66 4.25 5.21 -6.42
C VAL A 66 5.46 5.74 -5.66
N GLY A 67 6.61 5.07 -5.80
CA GLY A 67 7.88 5.51 -5.18
C GLY A 67 8.28 6.93 -5.61
N ASN A 68 8.04 7.28 -6.87
CA ASN A 68 8.32 8.62 -7.38
C ASN A 68 7.44 9.68 -6.70
N SER A 69 6.18 9.36 -6.44
CA SER A 69 5.25 10.27 -5.72
C SER A 69 5.70 10.49 -4.28
N PHE A 70 6.15 9.45 -3.59
CA PHE A 70 6.73 9.61 -2.25
C PHE A 70 7.99 10.46 -2.28
N ASP A 71 8.88 10.27 -3.26
CA ASP A 71 10.10 11.08 -3.37
C ASP A 71 9.78 12.58 -3.49
N VAL A 72 8.80 12.92 -4.33
CA VAL A 72 8.32 14.32 -4.47
C VAL A 72 7.78 14.88 -3.16
N LEU A 73 6.98 14.09 -2.42
CA LEU A 73 6.33 14.54 -1.19
C LEU A 73 7.29 14.63 0.02
N PHE A 74 8.35 13.82 0.02
CA PHE A 74 9.34 13.83 1.10
C PHE A 74 10.43 14.89 0.87
N LYS A 75 10.72 15.21 -0.40
CA LYS A 75 11.75 16.18 -0.76
C LYS A 75 11.42 17.57 -0.23
N GLY A 76 12.31 18.10 0.61
CA GLY A 76 12.16 19.46 1.17
C GLY A 76 11.00 19.62 2.17
N CYS A 77 10.34 18.54 2.60
CA CYS A 77 9.30 18.63 3.61
C CYS A 77 9.92 18.83 5.00
N GLU A 78 9.67 19.98 5.61
CA GLU A 78 10.18 20.32 6.95
C GLU A 78 9.23 19.84 8.07
N GLU A 79 8.02 19.40 7.73
CA GLU A 79 7.03 18.96 8.69
C GLU A 79 7.07 17.43 8.90
N ARG A 80 6.38 16.96 9.91
CA ARG A 80 6.18 15.53 10.19
C ARG A 80 5.34 14.91 9.07
N ILE A 81 5.77 13.75 8.58
CA ILE A 81 5.03 13.00 7.55
C ILE A 81 4.30 11.83 8.20
N ILE A 82 3.02 11.68 7.89
CA ILE A 82 2.17 10.57 8.33
C ILE A 82 1.63 9.91 7.07
N VAL A 83 1.94 8.62 6.86
CA VAL A 83 1.48 7.87 5.69
C VAL A 83 0.51 6.79 6.13
N THR A 84 -0.70 6.81 5.58
CA THR A 84 -1.63 5.71 5.75
C THR A 84 -1.73 4.87 4.48
N THR A 85 -1.70 3.55 4.65
CA THR A 85 -1.79 2.57 3.56
C THR A 85 -2.35 1.25 4.06
N PHE A 86 -2.61 0.31 3.15
CA PHE A 86 -2.98 -1.05 3.50
C PHE A 86 -1.79 -1.80 4.14
N ALA A 87 -2.02 -2.44 5.27
CA ALA A 87 -0.99 -3.21 5.96
C ALA A 87 -0.51 -4.43 5.15
N SER A 88 -1.34 -4.94 4.25
CA SER A 88 -1.00 -6.08 3.37
C SER A 88 -0.09 -5.70 2.20
N ASN A 89 0.07 -4.41 1.88
CA ASN A 89 0.92 -3.98 0.78
C ASN A 89 2.38 -3.79 1.24
N VAL A 90 3.11 -4.90 1.33
CA VAL A 90 4.50 -4.96 1.80
C VAL A 90 5.43 -4.12 0.91
N ASP A 91 5.23 -4.13 -0.40
CA ASP A 91 6.03 -3.35 -1.35
C ASP A 91 5.86 -1.83 -1.12
N ARG A 92 4.65 -1.39 -0.82
CA ARG A 92 4.36 -0.01 -0.47
C ARG A 92 5.05 0.41 0.83
N LEU A 93 5.00 -0.45 1.85
CA LEU A 93 5.69 -0.24 3.10
C LEU A 93 7.20 -0.13 2.89
N GLN A 94 7.79 -1.02 2.07
CA GLN A 94 9.20 -0.96 1.73
C GLN A 94 9.57 0.35 1.02
N GLN A 95 8.75 0.82 0.08
CA GLN A 95 8.98 2.08 -0.61
C GLN A 95 8.98 3.27 0.35
N ILE A 96 8.00 3.33 1.26
CA ILE A 96 7.91 4.40 2.26
C ILE A 96 9.15 4.40 3.17
N ILE A 97 9.59 3.23 3.64
CA ILE A 97 10.78 3.09 4.48
C ILE A 97 12.04 3.55 3.74
N ASN A 98 12.19 3.12 2.48
CA ASN A 98 13.35 3.48 1.65
C ASN A 98 13.41 5.00 1.41
N VAL A 99 12.29 5.63 1.11
CA VAL A 99 12.22 7.08 0.90
C VAL A 99 12.46 7.82 2.23
N ALA A 100 11.88 7.38 3.34
CA ALA A 100 12.12 7.95 4.65
C ALA A 100 13.61 7.90 5.02
N ALA A 101 14.25 6.74 4.82
CA ALA A 101 15.69 6.58 5.05
C ALA A 101 16.53 7.53 4.18
N ARG A 102 16.19 7.66 2.89
CA ARG A 102 16.88 8.55 1.94
C ARG A 102 16.87 10.00 2.40
N TYR A 103 15.75 10.46 2.96
CA TYR A 103 15.63 11.82 3.49
C TYR A 103 16.00 11.94 4.97
N GLY A 104 16.66 10.93 5.54
CA GLY A 104 17.15 10.93 6.92
C GLY A 104 16.06 11.04 7.97
N ARG A 105 14.87 10.45 7.66
CA ARG A 105 13.76 10.37 8.63
C ARG A 105 13.77 9.04 9.36
N ARG A 106 13.37 9.08 10.61
CA ARG A 106 13.09 7.89 11.42
C ARG A 106 11.62 7.50 11.22
N VAL A 107 11.39 6.21 11.13
CA VAL A 107 10.06 5.65 10.89
C VAL A 107 9.50 5.05 12.17
N ALA A 108 8.35 5.52 12.60
CA ALA A 108 7.54 4.88 13.63
C ALA A 108 6.29 4.25 13.00
N VAL A 109 5.83 3.15 13.56
CA VAL A 109 4.68 2.42 13.04
C VAL A 109 3.59 2.36 14.10
N THR A 110 2.34 2.49 13.68
CA THR A 110 1.20 2.35 14.58
C THR A 110 0.01 1.73 13.90
N GLY A 111 -0.68 0.92 14.67
CA GLY A 111 -1.80 0.09 14.22
C GLY A 111 -1.42 -1.39 14.23
N ARG A 112 -2.19 -2.18 14.99
CA ARG A 112 -1.90 -3.60 15.26
C ARG A 112 -1.63 -4.42 13.99
N SER A 113 -2.46 -4.25 12.95
CA SER A 113 -2.26 -4.98 11.68
C SER A 113 -0.99 -4.54 10.96
N MET A 114 -0.64 -3.26 11.00
CA MET A 114 0.56 -2.70 10.39
C MET A 114 1.83 -3.22 11.08
N GLU A 115 1.87 -3.16 12.40
CA GLU A 115 2.98 -3.68 13.22
C GLU A 115 3.20 -5.18 12.97
N ASN A 116 2.11 -5.95 12.92
CA ASN A 116 2.18 -7.38 12.66
C ASN A 116 2.66 -7.69 11.22
N ALA A 117 2.14 -6.98 10.21
CA ALA A 117 2.56 -7.14 8.83
C ALA A 117 4.06 -6.86 8.66
N MET A 118 4.56 -5.77 9.24
CA MET A 118 5.99 -5.44 9.19
C MET A 118 6.84 -6.49 9.88
N LYS A 119 6.44 -6.93 11.08
CA LYS A 119 7.17 -7.98 11.82
C LYS A 119 7.27 -9.28 11.02
N VAL A 120 6.16 -9.75 10.46
CA VAL A 120 6.11 -10.99 9.68
C VAL A 120 6.91 -10.86 8.38
N SER A 121 6.72 -9.77 7.65
CA SER A 121 7.42 -9.54 6.38
C SER A 121 8.94 -9.43 6.56
N THR A 122 9.39 -8.79 7.63
CA THR A 122 10.82 -8.73 7.97
C THR A 122 11.37 -10.11 8.35
N ALA A 123 10.65 -10.87 9.19
CA ALA A 123 11.06 -12.21 9.60
C ALA A 123 11.15 -13.20 8.43
N LEU A 124 10.30 -13.03 7.41
CA LEU A 124 10.28 -13.84 6.19
C LEU A 124 11.24 -13.33 5.10
N GLY A 125 11.95 -12.22 5.32
CA GLY A 125 12.87 -11.64 4.35
C GLY A 125 12.21 -10.88 3.20
N TYR A 126 10.90 -10.61 3.27
CA TYR A 126 10.18 -9.78 2.29
C TYR A 126 10.32 -8.28 2.54
N MET A 127 10.92 -7.89 3.65
CA MET A 127 11.15 -6.49 3.97
C MET A 127 12.57 -6.32 4.51
N ASN A 128 13.29 -5.35 3.94
CA ASN A 128 14.62 -4.96 4.40
C ASN A 128 14.56 -3.56 4.99
N ILE A 129 14.79 -3.46 6.29
CA ILE A 129 14.74 -2.19 7.01
C ILE A 129 16.16 -1.80 7.36
N PRO A 130 16.68 -0.66 6.83
CA PRO A 130 18.02 -0.20 7.17
C PRO A 130 18.17 0.05 8.67
N ASP A 131 19.35 -0.25 9.20
CA ASP A 131 19.66 -0.03 10.62
C ASP A 131 19.39 1.40 11.04
N GLY A 132 18.79 1.54 12.21
CA GLY A 132 18.49 2.83 12.79
C GLY A 132 17.34 3.61 12.13
N VAL A 133 16.68 3.10 11.11
CA VAL A 133 15.50 3.75 10.49
C VAL A 133 14.26 3.60 11.35
N LEU A 134 13.98 2.41 11.88
CA LEU A 134 12.85 2.22 12.78
C LEU A 134 13.12 2.83 14.16
N MET A 135 12.05 3.34 14.74
CA MET A 135 12.03 3.84 16.11
C MET A 135 10.72 3.50 16.80
N ASP A 136 10.76 3.45 18.12
CA ASP A 136 9.55 3.34 18.94
C ASP A 136 8.72 4.63 18.85
N LEU A 137 7.40 4.48 18.73
CA LEU A 137 6.46 5.59 18.66
C LEU A 137 6.52 6.52 19.88
N ASN A 138 6.92 6.00 21.05
CA ASN A 138 7.09 6.81 22.25
C ASN A 138 8.21 7.86 22.13
N HIS A 139 9.16 7.64 21.25
CA HIS A 139 10.32 8.52 21.07
C HIS A 139 10.16 9.55 19.95
N ILE A 140 9.04 9.57 19.21
CA ILE A 140 8.85 10.52 18.11
C ILE A 140 8.91 11.99 18.55
N LYS A 141 8.47 12.26 19.77
CA LYS A 141 8.46 13.63 20.33
C LYS A 141 9.86 14.19 20.65
N SER A 142 10.88 13.34 20.69
CA SER A 142 12.27 13.75 20.94
C SER A 142 12.98 14.21 19.66
N LEU A 143 12.38 14.01 18.49
CA LEU A 143 12.97 14.38 17.22
C LEU A 143 12.29 15.62 16.62
N PRO A 144 13.05 16.43 15.85
CA PRO A 144 12.46 17.51 15.07
C PRO A 144 11.50 16.93 14.02
N LYS A 145 10.46 17.70 13.65
CA LYS A 145 9.37 17.26 12.76
C LYS A 145 9.88 16.69 11.44
N ASN A 146 10.86 17.34 10.83
CA ASN A 146 11.45 16.92 9.55
C ASN A 146 12.28 15.62 9.65
N LYS A 147 12.42 15.04 10.82
CA LYS A 147 13.07 13.74 11.05
C LYS A 147 12.08 12.62 11.37
N VAL A 148 10.78 12.89 11.35
CA VAL A 148 9.75 11.94 11.72
C VAL A 148 8.91 11.53 10.50
N CYS A 149 8.74 10.22 10.32
CA CYS A 149 7.75 9.62 9.44
C CYS A 149 6.94 8.59 10.25
N ILE A 150 5.62 8.65 10.19
CA ILE A 150 4.74 7.70 10.87
C ILE A 150 3.98 6.91 9.81
N ILE A 151 4.07 5.59 9.84
CA ILE A 151 3.26 4.70 9.00
C ILE A 151 2.09 4.18 9.85
N THR A 152 0.87 4.30 9.32
CA THR A 152 -0.34 4.03 10.09
C THR A 152 -1.41 3.29 9.30
N THR A 153 -2.33 2.64 10.01
CA THR A 153 -3.57 2.09 9.46
C THR A 153 -4.66 3.17 9.36
N GLY A 154 -5.73 2.90 8.61
CA GLY A 154 -6.89 3.78 8.55
C GLY A 154 -7.11 4.42 7.18
N SER A 155 -6.56 3.82 6.13
CA SER A 155 -6.73 4.28 4.75
C SER A 155 -8.16 4.18 4.22
N GLN A 156 -9.08 3.54 4.98
CA GLN A 156 -10.49 3.40 4.64
C GLN A 156 -11.43 4.16 5.61
N GLY A 157 -10.88 4.95 6.53
CA GLY A 157 -11.67 5.72 7.49
C GLY A 157 -12.29 4.88 8.61
N GLU A 158 -11.79 3.67 8.86
CA GLU A 158 -12.27 2.80 9.93
C GLU A 158 -12.14 3.50 11.29
N THR A 159 -13.22 3.57 12.05
CA THR A 159 -13.31 4.36 13.29
C THR A 159 -12.27 3.97 14.34
N MET A 160 -11.91 2.70 14.40
CA MET A 160 -10.93 2.17 15.36
C MET A 160 -9.50 2.17 14.83
N SER A 161 -9.27 2.63 13.60
CA SER A 161 -7.93 2.72 13.01
C SER A 161 -7.05 3.76 13.69
N ALA A 162 -5.74 3.65 13.51
CA ALA A 162 -4.82 4.59 14.14
C ALA A 162 -4.97 6.01 13.58
N LEU A 163 -5.10 6.17 12.25
CA LEU A 163 -5.33 7.48 11.63
C LEU A 163 -6.62 8.14 12.13
N SER A 164 -7.73 7.39 12.15
CA SER A 164 -9.01 7.91 12.65
C SER A 164 -8.88 8.40 14.09
N ARG A 165 -8.24 7.61 14.96
CA ARG A 165 -7.99 8.01 16.34
C ARG A 165 -7.09 9.25 16.47
N MET A 166 -6.12 9.43 15.58
CA MET A 166 -5.30 10.65 15.53
C MET A 166 -6.13 11.86 15.09
N ALA A 167 -6.94 11.71 14.04
CA ALA A 167 -7.82 12.76 13.53
C ALA A 167 -8.80 13.25 14.61
N PHE A 168 -9.38 12.33 15.37
CA PHE A 168 -10.35 12.64 16.44
C PHE A 168 -9.74 12.81 17.85
N SER A 169 -8.40 12.99 17.97
CA SER A 169 -7.68 13.19 19.24
C SER A 169 -7.89 12.08 20.29
N THR A 170 -8.13 10.86 19.85
CA THR A 170 -8.31 9.69 20.74
C THR A 170 -7.12 8.72 20.69
N HIS A 171 -6.10 9.02 19.89
CA HIS A 171 -4.87 8.24 19.86
C HIS A 171 -3.97 8.60 21.05
N ARG A 172 -3.49 7.58 21.78
CA ARG A 172 -2.79 7.79 23.07
C ARG A 172 -1.43 8.52 22.94
N GLN A 173 -0.72 8.35 21.84
CA GLN A 173 0.68 8.78 21.69
C GLN A 173 0.86 9.88 20.65
N VAL A 174 0.02 9.90 19.62
CA VAL A 174 0.13 10.83 18.49
C VAL A 174 -1.14 11.64 18.37
N ASP A 175 -0.98 12.95 18.29
CA ASP A 175 -2.02 13.89 17.91
C ASP A 175 -1.58 14.63 16.64
N ILE A 176 -2.53 14.95 15.76
CA ILE A 176 -2.29 15.71 14.55
C ILE A 176 -1.99 17.15 14.92
N GLN A 177 -0.97 17.70 14.33
CA GLN A 177 -0.54 19.07 14.56
C GLN A 177 -0.67 19.90 13.27
N PRO A 178 -0.85 21.21 13.39
CA PRO A 178 -0.80 22.10 12.22
C PRO A 178 0.51 21.91 11.44
N GLY A 179 0.38 21.80 10.12
CA GLY A 179 1.48 21.56 9.19
C GLY A 179 1.84 20.09 8.97
N ASP A 180 1.37 19.14 9.81
CA ASP A 180 1.62 17.72 9.54
C ASP A 180 1.20 17.35 8.12
N LYS A 181 2.09 16.70 7.37
CA LYS A 181 1.77 16.17 6.04
C LYS A 181 1.20 14.77 6.16
N VAL A 182 -0.08 14.61 5.83
CA VAL A 182 -0.77 13.33 5.87
C VAL A 182 -0.96 12.80 4.44
N ILE A 183 -0.33 11.68 4.13
CA ILE A 183 -0.37 11.06 2.81
C ILE A 183 -1.30 9.84 2.87
N VAL A 184 -2.38 9.88 2.08
CA VAL A 184 -3.32 8.77 1.95
C VAL A 184 -2.94 7.94 0.72
N SER A 185 -2.19 6.87 0.97
CA SER A 185 -1.66 5.98 -0.08
C SER A 185 -2.53 4.75 -0.26
N ALA A 186 -3.80 4.98 -0.56
CA ALA A 186 -4.82 3.97 -0.84
C ALA A 186 -5.97 4.58 -1.60
N SER A 187 -6.62 3.81 -2.47
CA SER A 187 -7.94 4.18 -3.01
C SER A 187 -9.03 3.84 -2.01
N THR A 188 -10.00 4.70 -1.89
CA THR A 188 -11.16 4.44 -1.05
C THR A 188 -12.03 3.34 -1.68
N ILE A 189 -12.31 2.30 -0.91
CA ILE A 189 -13.20 1.21 -1.32
C ILE A 189 -14.63 1.75 -1.40
N PRO A 190 -15.41 1.41 -2.45
CA PRO A 190 -16.80 1.82 -2.56
C PRO A 190 -17.60 1.53 -1.27
N GLY A 191 -18.29 2.55 -0.77
CA GLY A 191 -19.03 2.52 0.50
C GLY A 191 -18.28 3.13 1.70
N ASN A 192 -16.96 3.37 1.60
CA ASN A 192 -16.17 3.98 2.66
C ASN A 192 -15.94 5.50 2.46
N GLU A 193 -16.51 6.08 1.39
CA GLU A 193 -16.27 7.49 1.01
C GLU A 193 -16.62 8.47 2.13
N ASN A 194 -17.76 8.27 2.77
CA ASN A 194 -18.22 9.13 3.87
C ASN A 194 -17.31 8.99 5.10
N ALA A 195 -16.92 7.76 5.44
CA ALA A 195 -16.04 7.50 6.58
C ALA A 195 -14.66 8.15 6.37
N MET A 196 -14.07 7.94 5.20
CA MET A 196 -12.78 8.53 4.86
C MET A 196 -12.87 10.07 4.72
N GLY A 197 -13.96 10.59 4.14
CA GLY A 197 -14.24 12.02 4.05
C GLY A 197 -14.31 12.69 5.42
N ASN A 198 -14.93 12.07 6.40
CA ASN A 198 -14.98 12.57 7.77
C ASN A 198 -13.59 12.65 8.41
N VAL A 199 -12.77 11.61 8.23
CA VAL A 199 -11.38 11.63 8.72
C VAL A 199 -10.57 12.74 8.06
N ILE A 200 -10.65 12.89 6.74
CA ILE A 200 -9.96 13.95 5.99
C ILE A 200 -10.39 15.34 6.46
N ASN A 201 -11.68 15.55 6.67
CA ASN A 201 -12.20 16.82 7.17
C ASN A 201 -11.64 17.16 8.56
N GLU A 202 -11.53 16.18 9.46
CA GLU A 202 -10.94 16.40 10.79
C GLU A 202 -9.43 16.70 10.69
N LEU A 203 -8.72 16.04 9.77
CA LEU A 203 -7.31 16.34 9.53
C LEU A 203 -7.13 17.79 9.05
N TYR A 204 -7.95 18.27 8.12
CA TYR A 204 -7.93 19.67 7.69
C TYR A 204 -8.29 20.64 8.81
N ARG A 205 -9.28 20.31 9.65
CA ARG A 205 -9.63 21.16 10.83
C ARG A 205 -8.48 21.32 11.81
N LYS A 206 -7.61 20.30 11.89
CA LYS A 206 -6.40 20.33 12.71
C LYS A 206 -5.21 21.03 12.01
N GLY A 207 -5.41 21.53 10.78
CA GLY A 207 -4.38 22.23 10.02
C GLY A 207 -3.36 21.31 9.35
N ALA A 208 -3.67 20.04 9.14
CA ALA A 208 -2.81 19.13 8.38
C ALA A 208 -2.88 19.44 6.88
N ASP A 209 -1.77 19.21 6.20
CA ASP A 209 -1.66 19.16 4.74
C ASP A 209 -1.93 17.71 4.29
N VAL A 210 -3.12 17.48 3.70
CA VAL A 210 -3.56 16.13 3.33
C VAL A 210 -3.43 15.94 1.83
N VAL A 211 -2.62 14.95 1.43
CA VAL A 211 -2.39 14.57 0.02
C VAL A 211 -2.96 13.18 -0.24
N ASN A 212 -3.72 13.03 -1.30
CA ASN A 212 -4.37 11.78 -1.69
C ASN A 212 -4.20 11.48 -3.19
N GLU A 213 -4.76 10.36 -3.67
CA GLU A 213 -4.63 9.89 -5.06
C GLU A 213 -5.20 10.85 -6.12
N ARG A 214 -6.01 11.87 -5.75
CA ARG A 214 -6.52 12.89 -6.67
C ARG A 214 -5.45 13.90 -7.06
N GLU A 215 -4.45 14.06 -6.22
CA GLU A 215 -3.36 15.04 -6.41
C GLU A 215 -2.12 14.40 -7.03
N LEU A 216 -1.78 13.19 -6.60
CA LEU A 216 -0.61 12.44 -7.07
C LEU A 216 -0.94 10.95 -7.17
N PRO A 217 -0.27 10.18 -8.03
CA PRO A 217 -0.44 8.73 -8.13
C PRO A 217 0.15 8.02 -6.89
N LEU A 218 -0.61 8.03 -5.79
CA LEU A 218 -0.22 7.46 -4.50
C LEU A 218 -0.71 6.04 -4.28
N HIS A 219 -1.52 5.53 -5.20
CA HIS A 219 -2.05 4.18 -5.17
C HIS A 219 -2.02 3.55 -6.55
N VAL A 220 -1.77 2.26 -6.58
CA VAL A 220 -1.91 1.40 -7.74
C VAL A 220 -2.69 0.16 -7.32
N SER A 221 -3.65 -0.25 -8.13
CA SER A 221 -4.43 -1.47 -7.89
C SER A 221 -3.54 -2.71 -7.90
N GLY A 222 -3.89 -3.68 -7.08
CA GLY A 222 -3.32 -5.03 -7.13
C GLY A 222 -4.02 -5.95 -8.15
N HIS A 223 -5.06 -5.45 -8.84
CA HIS A 223 -5.90 -6.21 -9.73
C HIS A 223 -5.66 -5.83 -11.19
N ALA A 224 -5.65 -6.84 -12.06
CA ALA A 224 -5.48 -6.72 -13.50
C ALA A 224 -6.60 -5.91 -14.16
N CYS A 225 -6.22 -5.00 -15.07
CA CYS A 225 -7.14 -4.31 -15.95
C CYS A 225 -7.46 -5.16 -17.20
N GLN A 226 -8.33 -4.64 -18.06
CA GLN A 226 -8.91 -5.39 -19.18
C GLN A 226 -7.87 -6.03 -20.11
N GLU A 227 -6.80 -5.31 -20.47
CA GLU A 227 -5.79 -5.85 -21.39
C GLU A 227 -4.93 -6.94 -20.75
N GLU A 228 -4.69 -6.86 -19.45
CA GLU A 228 -3.98 -7.91 -18.71
C GLU A 228 -4.81 -9.20 -18.61
N LEU A 229 -6.13 -9.07 -18.41
CA LEU A 229 -7.03 -10.20 -18.40
C LEU A 229 -7.05 -10.93 -19.74
N LYS A 230 -7.01 -10.22 -20.87
CA LYS A 230 -6.93 -10.80 -22.21
C LYS A 230 -5.64 -11.62 -22.44
N ILE A 231 -4.55 -11.29 -21.73
CA ILE A 231 -3.29 -12.03 -21.85
C ILE A 231 -3.41 -13.40 -21.17
N ILE A 232 -4.16 -13.48 -20.07
CA ILE A 232 -4.33 -14.72 -19.30
C ILE A 232 -5.42 -15.61 -19.93
N HIS A 233 -6.42 -15.04 -20.57
CA HIS A 233 -7.53 -15.76 -21.22
C HIS A 233 -7.10 -16.38 -22.55
#